data_c5d35927b93ae9292a0bf09b5bc7fd10
#
_entry.id   c5d35927b93ae9292a0bf09b5bc7fd10
#
_cell.length_a   1.000
_cell.length_b   1.000
_cell.length_c   1.000
_cell.angle_alpha   90.00
_cell.angle_beta   90.00
_cell.angle_gamma   90.00
#
_symmetry.space_group_name_H-M   'P 1'
#
loop_
_entity.id
_entity.type
_entity.pdbx_description
1 polymer ?
#
loop_
_entity_poly.entity_id
_entity_poly.type
_entity_poly.pdbx_seq_one_letter_code
_entity_poly.pdbx_strand_id
1 'polypeptide(L)'
;NEIIENIKAKGLSIKFIQSDNFHSTGRVLVALDKNGIAKYEIAQDAAWDFIEPTPTIINAVSEANTFIFGSLVSRSASKETLDTLLNLSKFSVFDLYLRPPFYTLETLTQLMIKTNMLKFNDDELYEIANALGSPYHSLDQHIVYLVAKTNTPIICVTKGMHGAVLYHHGDWFYNSGYRVEVKDTVGAGDSFLATLVLGLLQDNSLQSTLNDACGMGALVASSNGANPSITIEELATFVSRI
;
A
#
# COMPACT_ATOMS: atom_id res chain seq x y z
N ASN A 1 20.05 -12.60 11.00
CA ASN A 1 19.58 -11.52 10.16
C ASN A 1 18.53 -10.71 10.96
N GLU A 2 18.81 -9.45 11.21
CA GLU A 2 17.99 -8.57 12.05
C GLU A 2 16.52 -8.51 11.62
N ILE A 3 16.25 -8.46 10.31
CA ILE A 3 14.88 -8.48 9.75
C ILE A 3 14.14 -9.75 10.19
N ILE A 4 14.77 -10.90 10.06
CA ILE A 4 14.17 -12.20 10.42
C ILE A 4 13.85 -12.24 11.93
N GLU A 5 14.76 -11.76 12.77
CA GLU A 5 14.55 -11.75 14.22
C GLU A 5 13.42 -10.79 14.62
N ASN A 6 13.34 -9.61 13.99
CA ASN A 6 12.26 -8.65 14.23
C ASN A 6 10.89 -9.21 13.82
N ILE A 7 10.80 -9.91 12.69
CA ILE A 7 9.56 -10.53 12.22
C ILE A 7 9.11 -11.65 13.18
N LYS A 8 10.03 -12.51 13.61
CA LYS A 8 9.76 -13.57 14.60
C LYS A 8 9.30 -12.99 15.95
N ALA A 9 9.98 -11.93 16.42
CA ALA A 9 9.62 -11.27 17.68
C ALA A 9 8.19 -10.69 17.67
N LYS A 10 7.66 -10.36 16.49
CA LYS A 10 6.26 -9.94 16.30
C LYS A 10 5.28 -11.10 16.08
N GLY A 11 5.72 -12.35 16.21
CA GLY A 11 4.90 -13.54 16.02
C GLY A 11 4.51 -13.82 14.57
N LEU A 12 5.16 -13.19 13.60
CA LEU A 12 4.88 -13.37 12.18
C LEU A 12 5.66 -14.54 11.59
N SER A 13 5.06 -15.22 10.61
CA SER A 13 5.70 -16.32 9.90
C SER A 13 6.80 -15.83 8.99
N ILE A 14 7.98 -16.46 9.06
CA ILE A 14 9.09 -16.24 8.14
C ILE A 14 9.12 -17.25 6.99
N LYS A 15 8.15 -18.17 6.95
CA LYS A 15 8.12 -19.31 5.99
C LYS A 15 8.20 -18.85 4.54
N PHE A 16 7.67 -17.67 4.24
CA PHE A 16 7.56 -17.14 2.88
C PHE A 16 8.64 -16.11 2.55
N ILE A 17 9.58 -15.87 3.46
CA ILE A 17 10.69 -14.95 3.25
C ILE A 17 11.84 -15.72 2.60
N GLN A 18 12.20 -15.30 1.40
CA GLN A 18 13.34 -15.89 0.69
C GLN A 18 14.65 -15.29 1.20
N SER A 19 15.68 -16.12 1.24
CA SER A 19 17.06 -15.71 1.49
C SER A 19 17.83 -15.74 0.20
N ASP A 20 18.47 -14.64 -0.15
CA ASP A 20 19.33 -14.51 -1.32
C ASP A 20 20.81 -14.57 -0.87
N ASN A 21 21.61 -15.41 -1.52
CA ASN A 21 23.03 -15.56 -1.23
C ASN A 21 23.92 -14.72 -2.15
N PHE A 22 23.35 -14.11 -3.18
CA PHE A 22 24.08 -13.40 -4.23
C PHE A 22 23.86 -11.88 -4.15
N HIS A 23 22.68 -11.45 -3.72
CA HIS A 23 22.30 -10.05 -3.66
C HIS A 23 22.19 -9.57 -2.22
N SER A 24 22.55 -8.33 -1.99
CA SER A 24 22.43 -7.72 -0.66
C SER A 24 20.97 -7.51 -0.28
N THR A 25 20.70 -7.47 1.03
CA THR A 25 19.40 -7.01 1.53
C THR A 25 19.13 -5.59 1.03
N GLY A 26 17.92 -5.37 0.49
CA GLY A 26 17.51 -4.06 0.00
C GLY A 26 17.55 -2.99 1.09
N ARG A 27 17.93 -1.77 0.70
CA ARG A 27 18.02 -0.61 1.59
C ARG A 27 17.41 0.61 0.91
N VAL A 28 16.79 1.44 1.71
CA VAL A 28 16.36 2.77 1.31
C VAL A 28 17.08 3.77 2.20
N LEU A 29 17.93 4.60 1.58
CA LEU A 29 18.57 5.70 2.27
C LEU A 29 17.69 6.94 2.18
N VAL A 30 17.48 7.61 3.29
CA VAL A 30 16.71 8.85 3.35
C VAL A 30 17.69 9.98 3.63
N ALA A 31 17.80 10.91 2.69
CA ALA A 31 18.56 12.14 2.84
C ALA A 31 17.59 13.33 2.81
N LEU A 32 17.78 14.28 3.73
CA LEU A 32 17.04 15.54 3.67
C LEU A 32 17.83 16.53 2.79
N ASP A 33 17.15 17.18 1.86
CA ASP A 33 17.73 18.27 1.12
C ASP A 33 17.83 19.54 2.00
N LYS A 34 18.41 20.62 1.44
CA LYS A 34 18.58 21.90 2.13
C LYS A 34 17.28 22.58 2.58
N ASN A 35 16.14 22.13 2.07
CA ASN A 35 14.80 22.62 2.41
C ASN A 35 14.08 21.66 3.39
N GLY A 36 14.75 20.58 3.84
CA GLY A 36 14.15 19.56 4.69
C GLY A 36 13.26 18.54 3.94
N ILE A 37 13.32 18.53 2.61
CA ILE A 37 12.55 17.58 1.79
C ILE A 37 13.29 16.25 1.73
N ALA A 38 12.61 15.17 2.08
CA ALA A 38 13.18 13.83 2.03
C ALA A 38 13.42 13.37 0.58
N LYS A 39 14.64 12.94 0.30
CA LYS A 39 15.03 12.24 -0.93
C LYS A 39 15.30 10.79 -0.59
N TYR A 40 14.71 9.90 -1.35
CA TYR A 40 14.85 8.46 -1.17
C TYR A 40 15.81 7.90 -2.21
N GLU A 41 16.88 7.26 -1.76
CA GLU A 41 17.76 6.48 -2.61
C GLU A 41 17.48 4.99 -2.36
N ILE A 42 16.89 4.34 -3.35
CA ILE A 42 16.44 2.96 -3.27
C ILE A 42 17.50 2.07 -3.93
N ALA A 43 18.00 1.10 -3.18
CA ALA A 43 18.98 0.15 -3.69
C ALA A 43 18.43 -0.60 -4.92
N GLN A 44 19.29 -0.76 -5.92
CA GLN A 44 19.04 -1.59 -7.11
C GLN A 44 19.87 -2.86 -7.01
N ASP A 45 19.48 -3.87 -7.77
CA ASP A 45 20.11 -5.18 -7.77
C ASP A 45 20.24 -5.78 -6.36
N ALA A 46 19.23 -5.55 -5.54
CA ALA A 46 19.11 -6.09 -4.19
C ALA A 46 18.17 -7.30 -4.17
N ALA A 47 18.18 -8.08 -3.11
CA ALA A 47 17.42 -9.34 -3.00
C ALA A 47 15.91 -9.18 -3.34
N TRP A 48 15.30 -8.04 -3.07
CA TRP A 48 13.91 -7.78 -3.43
C TRP A 48 13.63 -7.64 -4.94
N ASP A 49 14.66 -7.50 -5.77
CA ASP A 49 14.57 -7.48 -7.23
C ASP A 49 14.63 -8.88 -7.86
N PHE A 50 14.86 -9.91 -7.04
CA PHE A 50 15.09 -11.30 -7.46
C PHE A 50 14.22 -12.31 -6.69
N ILE A 51 12.98 -11.93 -6.36
CA ILE A 51 12.01 -12.84 -5.73
C ILE A 51 11.62 -13.92 -6.72
N GLU A 52 11.75 -15.19 -6.33
CA GLU A 52 11.47 -16.35 -7.18
C GLU A 52 10.04 -16.89 -6.94
N PRO A 53 9.34 -17.38 -7.98
CA PRO A 53 8.02 -18.00 -7.85
C PRO A 53 8.15 -19.45 -7.34
N THR A 54 8.64 -19.63 -6.12
CA THR A 54 8.78 -20.95 -5.52
C THR A 54 7.41 -21.61 -5.28
N PRO A 55 7.31 -22.96 -5.29
CA PRO A 55 6.06 -23.67 -4.97
C PRO A 55 5.44 -23.23 -3.64
N THR A 56 6.28 -22.88 -2.66
CA THR A 56 5.83 -22.41 -1.34
C THR A 56 5.08 -21.08 -1.44
N ILE A 57 5.60 -20.10 -2.21
CA ILE A 57 4.95 -18.80 -2.41
C ILE A 57 3.72 -18.94 -3.30
N ILE A 58 3.80 -19.72 -4.37
CA ILE A 58 2.68 -20.00 -5.27
C ILE A 58 1.49 -20.54 -4.48
N ASN A 59 1.70 -21.57 -3.66
CA ASN A 59 0.65 -22.14 -2.83
C ASN A 59 0.11 -21.12 -1.81
N ALA A 60 1.00 -20.36 -1.18
CA ALA A 60 0.59 -19.35 -0.20
C ALA A 60 -0.34 -18.30 -0.82
N VAL A 61 -0.02 -17.78 -2.02
CA VAL A 61 -0.84 -16.77 -2.69
C VAL A 61 -2.16 -17.35 -3.19
N SER A 62 -2.16 -18.58 -3.73
CA SER A 62 -3.39 -19.25 -4.18
C SER A 62 -4.37 -19.55 -3.03
N GLU A 63 -3.87 -19.77 -1.81
CA GLU A 63 -4.68 -20.01 -0.62
C GLU A 63 -5.08 -18.72 0.11
N ALA A 64 -4.29 -17.65 -0.03
CA ALA A 64 -4.55 -16.37 0.63
C ALA A 64 -5.87 -15.73 0.19
N ASN A 65 -6.54 -15.04 1.11
CA ASN A 65 -7.73 -14.26 0.79
C ASN A 65 -7.37 -12.98 0.01
N THR A 66 -6.19 -12.42 0.28
CA THR A 66 -5.73 -11.17 -0.36
C THR A 66 -4.23 -11.23 -0.61
N PHE A 67 -3.83 -10.70 -1.76
CA PHE A 67 -2.44 -10.47 -2.15
C PHE A 67 -2.19 -8.97 -2.32
N ILE A 68 -1.29 -8.39 -1.52
CA ILE A 68 -0.96 -6.97 -1.53
C ILE A 68 0.44 -6.79 -2.12
N PHE A 69 0.61 -5.83 -3.01
CA PHE A 69 1.90 -5.52 -3.61
C PHE A 69 2.03 -4.02 -3.93
N GLY A 70 3.26 -3.56 -4.09
CA GLY A 70 3.59 -2.18 -4.50
C GLY A 70 4.28 -2.12 -5.87
N SER A 71 4.50 -0.92 -6.41
CA SER A 71 5.10 -0.74 -7.74
C SER A 71 6.55 -1.24 -7.84
N LEU A 72 7.31 -1.18 -6.75
CA LEU A 72 8.74 -1.53 -6.77
C LEU A 72 9.02 -3.00 -7.09
N VAL A 73 8.08 -3.91 -6.79
CA VAL A 73 8.24 -5.34 -7.12
C VAL A 73 8.15 -5.62 -8.63
N SER A 74 7.69 -4.64 -9.43
CA SER A 74 7.62 -4.77 -10.90
C SER A 74 8.96 -4.54 -11.61
N ARG A 75 10.08 -4.70 -10.90
CA ARG A 75 11.45 -4.53 -11.41
C ARG A 75 12.14 -5.88 -11.57
N SER A 76 13.13 -5.92 -12.46
CA SER A 76 14.03 -7.06 -12.64
C SER A 76 13.30 -8.41 -12.71
N ALA A 77 13.86 -9.47 -12.15
CA ALA A 77 13.26 -10.80 -12.16
C ALA A 77 11.96 -10.90 -11.32
N SER A 78 11.81 -10.06 -10.29
CA SER A 78 10.59 -10.04 -9.47
C SER A 78 9.33 -9.69 -10.25
N LYS A 79 9.44 -9.02 -11.40
CA LYS A 79 8.30 -8.71 -12.27
C LYS A 79 7.61 -9.97 -12.79
N GLU A 80 8.37 -10.97 -13.24
CA GLU A 80 7.81 -12.23 -13.75
C GLU A 80 7.14 -13.02 -12.62
N THR A 81 7.74 -12.99 -11.43
CA THR A 81 7.14 -13.57 -10.22
C THR A 81 5.84 -12.87 -9.88
N LEU A 82 5.80 -11.53 -9.89
CA LEU A 82 4.57 -10.76 -9.64
C LEU A 82 3.46 -11.14 -10.62
N ASP A 83 3.76 -11.20 -11.93
CA ASP A 83 2.79 -11.61 -12.95
C ASP A 83 2.23 -13.02 -12.69
N THR A 84 3.07 -13.95 -12.28
CA THR A 84 2.65 -15.30 -11.90
C THR A 84 1.73 -15.29 -10.70
N LEU A 85 2.07 -14.56 -9.64
CA LEU A 85 1.31 -14.50 -8.39
C LEU A 85 -0.02 -13.77 -8.56
N LEU A 86 -0.08 -12.72 -9.38
CA LEU A 86 -1.31 -12.00 -9.69
C LEU A 86 -2.35 -12.90 -10.36
N ASN A 87 -1.92 -13.75 -11.28
CA ASN A 87 -2.81 -14.69 -11.96
C ASN A 87 -3.40 -15.77 -11.02
N LEU A 88 -2.80 -15.99 -9.87
CA LEU A 88 -3.23 -16.97 -8.86
C LEU A 88 -4.00 -16.34 -7.70
N SER A 89 -3.91 -15.03 -7.53
CA SER A 89 -4.52 -14.33 -6.40
C SER A 89 -6.04 -14.28 -6.52
N LYS A 90 -6.74 -14.50 -5.40
CA LYS A 90 -8.22 -14.40 -5.32
C LYS A 90 -8.68 -12.96 -5.32
N PHE A 91 -7.98 -12.12 -4.57
CA PHE A 91 -8.21 -10.68 -4.48
C PHE A 91 -6.86 -9.98 -4.35
N SER A 92 -6.57 -9.10 -5.30
CA SER A 92 -5.29 -8.37 -5.34
C SER A 92 -5.50 -6.89 -5.03
N VAL A 93 -4.57 -6.34 -4.24
CA VAL A 93 -4.52 -4.93 -3.85
C VAL A 93 -3.20 -4.35 -4.31
N PHE A 94 -3.26 -3.33 -5.13
CA PHE A 94 -2.09 -2.60 -5.59
C PHE A 94 -1.98 -1.25 -4.87
N ASP A 95 -1.05 -1.13 -3.95
CA ASP A 95 -0.60 0.16 -3.41
C ASP A 95 0.44 0.73 -4.36
N LEU A 96 0.10 1.83 -5.05
CA LEU A 96 0.95 2.33 -6.13
C LEU A 96 2.32 2.73 -5.63
N TYR A 97 2.40 3.48 -4.54
CA TYR A 97 3.64 3.82 -3.87
C TYR A 97 4.74 4.24 -4.86
N LEU A 98 4.47 5.29 -5.63
CA LEU A 98 5.32 5.71 -6.76
C LEU A 98 6.72 6.11 -6.29
N ARG A 99 7.73 5.55 -6.94
CA ARG A 99 9.14 5.83 -6.67
C ARG A 99 9.89 6.03 -7.98
N PRO A 100 9.95 7.26 -8.51
CA PRO A 100 10.75 7.53 -9.70
C PRO A 100 12.23 7.19 -9.47
N PRO A 101 12.93 6.66 -10.49
CA PRO A 101 12.54 6.37 -11.86
C PRO A 101 12.09 4.90 -12.07
N PHE A 102 11.64 4.18 -11.03
CA PHE A 102 11.50 2.72 -11.01
C PHE A 102 10.16 2.21 -11.58
N TYR A 103 9.42 3.03 -12.31
CA TYR A 103 8.18 2.63 -12.96
C TYR A 103 8.05 3.29 -14.34
N THR A 104 7.20 2.71 -15.18
CA THR A 104 6.69 3.35 -16.40
C THR A 104 5.17 3.40 -16.33
N LEU A 105 4.56 4.38 -17.00
CA LEU A 105 3.10 4.49 -17.06
C LEU A 105 2.48 3.23 -17.66
N GLU A 106 3.13 2.63 -18.65
CA GLU A 106 2.69 1.37 -19.27
C GLU A 106 2.63 0.23 -18.25
N THR A 107 3.72 0.01 -17.50
CA THR A 107 3.78 -1.05 -16.48
C THR A 107 2.72 -0.82 -15.40
N LEU A 108 2.58 0.40 -14.89
CA LEU A 108 1.56 0.72 -13.89
C LEU A 108 0.15 0.47 -14.42
N THR A 109 -0.14 0.89 -15.67
CA THR A 109 -1.46 0.68 -16.28
C THR A 109 -1.78 -0.81 -16.40
N GLN A 110 -0.82 -1.63 -16.84
CA GLN A 110 -1.00 -3.09 -16.93
C GLN A 110 -1.27 -3.72 -15.56
N LEU A 111 -0.59 -3.27 -14.50
CA LEU A 111 -0.81 -3.75 -13.14
C LEU A 111 -2.19 -3.32 -12.61
N MET A 112 -2.57 -2.06 -12.83
CA MET A 112 -3.88 -1.55 -12.40
C MET A 112 -5.04 -2.35 -13.02
N ILE A 113 -4.97 -2.65 -14.32
CA ILE A 113 -6.01 -3.44 -15.02
C ILE A 113 -6.16 -4.87 -14.48
N LYS A 114 -5.06 -5.45 -13.97
CA LYS A 114 -5.05 -6.81 -13.42
C LYS A 114 -5.47 -6.89 -11.95
N THR A 115 -5.74 -5.76 -11.30
CA THR A 115 -5.90 -5.67 -9.84
C THR A 115 -7.34 -5.39 -9.44
N ASN A 116 -7.79 -5.96 -8.33
CA ASN A 116 -9.16 -5.79 -7.82
C ASN A 116 -9.35 -4.46 -7.08
N MET A 117 -8.32 -3.98 -6.39
CA MET A 117 -8.36 -2.75 -5.62
C MET A 117 -7.07 -1.95 -5.83
N LEU A 118 -7.20 -0.64 -6.06
CA LEU A 118 -6.09 0.31 -6.13
C LEU A 118 -6.05 1.19 -4.89
N LYS A 119 -4.85 1.49 -4.41
CA LYS A 119 -4.64 2.50 -3.38
C LYS A 119 -3.62 3.51 -3.88
N PHE A 120 -3.93 4.77 -3.69
CA PHE A 120 -3.12 5.95 -4.01
C PHE A 120 -3.00 6.85 -2.79
N ASN A 121 -2.00 7.70 -2.75
CA ASN A 121 -2.17 9.00 -2.11
C ASN A 121 -2.73 10.00 -3.14
N ASP A 122 -3.11 11.20 -2.70
CA ASP A 122 -3.69 12.23 -3.58
C ASP A 122 -2.73 12.68 -4.67
N ASP A 123 -1.45 12.90 -4.38
CA ASP A 123 -0.44 13.28 -5.37
C ASP A 123 -0.30 12.20 -6.45
N GLU A 124 -0.21 10.94 -6.07
CA GLU A 124 -0.14 9.79 -6.97
C GLU A 124 -1.38 9.67 -7.86
N LEU A 125 -2.58 9.89 -7.29
CA LEU A 125 -3.81 9.88 -8.05
C LEU A 125 -3.78 10.94 -9.16
N TYR A 126 -3.44 12.18 -8.81
CA TYR A 126 -3.35 13.28 -9.78
C TYR A 126 -2.29 13.02 -10.84
N GLU A 127 -1.11 12.55 -10.44
CA GLU A 127 -0.02 12.21 -11.36
C GLU A 127 -0.47 11.18 -12.40
N ILE A 128 -1.00 10.05 -11.95
CA ILE A 128 -1.39 8.94 -12.83
C ILE A 128 -2.61 9.30 -13.68
N ALA A 129 -3.64 9.93 -13.12
CA ALA A 129 -4.82 10.31 -13.88
C ALA A 129 -4.47 11.30 -14.99
N ASN A 130 -3.64 12.30 -14.70
CA ASN A 130 -3.17 13.27 -15.70
C ASN A 130 -2.30 12.59 -16.78
N ALA A 131 -1.37 11.72 -16.39
CA ALA A 131 -0.52 10.98 -17.32
C ALA A 131 -1.33 10.06 -18.25
N LEU A 132 -2.47 9.52 -17.79
CA LEU A 132 -3.41 8.72 -18.58
C LEU A 132 -4.38 9.56 -19.43
N GLY A 133 -4.28 10.89 -19.37
CA GLY A 133 -5.07 11.82 -20.20
C GLY A 133 -6.44 12.16 -19.61
N SER A 134 -6.60 12.11 -18.28
CA SER A 134 -7.84 12.56 -17.63
C SER A 134 -8.12 14.04 -17.93
N PRO A 135 -9.31 14.38 -18.44
CA PRO A 135 -9.68 15.77 -18.69
C PRO A 135 -10.19 16.52 -17.46
N TYR A 136 -10.21 15.87 -16.31
CA TYR A 136 -10.82 16.35 -15.08
C TYR A 136 -9.80 17.00 -14.13
N HIS A 137 -10.32 17.65 -13.06
CA HIS A 137 -9.50 18.37 -12.09
C HIS A 137 -9.80 18.02 -10.62
N SER A 138 -10.94 17.38 -10.33
CA SER A 138 -11.27 16.99 -8.96
C SER A 138 -10.86 15.54 -8.67
N LEU A 139 -10.57 15.27 -7.41
CA LEU A 139 -10.19 13.94 -6.93
C LEU A 139 -11.25 12.88 -7.29
N ASP A 140 -12.51 13.16 -7.03
CA ASP A 140 -13.60 12.21 -7.30
C ASP A 140 -13.74 11.91 -8.80
N GLN A 141 -13.60 12.92 -9.66
CA GLN A 141 -13.63 12.75 -11.10
C GLN A 141 -12.44 11.93 -11.62
N HIS A 142 -11.24 12.13 -11.05
CA HIS A 142 -10.08 11.30 -11.37
C HIS A 142 -10.28 9.85 -10.95
N ILE A 143 -10.89 9.60 -9.79
CA ILE A 143 -11.25 8.24 -9.34
C ILE A 143 -12.18 7.60 -10.37
N VAL A 144 -13.29 8.24 -10.74
CA VAL A 144 -14.24 7.70 -11.74
C VAL A 144 -13.56 7.46 -13.09
N TYR A 145 -12.69 8.37 -13.52
CA TYR A 145 -11.91 8.21 -14.73
C TYR A 145 -11.01 6.96 -14.68
N LEU A 146 -10.30 6.75 -13.58
CA LEU A 146 -9.44 5.59 -13.41
C LEU A 146 -10.23 4.29 -13.31
N VAL A 147 -11.38 4.27 -12.61
CA VAL A 147 -12.31 3.12 -12.59
C VAL A 147 -12.68 2.72 -14.01
N ALA A 148 -13.08 3.68 -14.84
CA ALA A 148 -13.46 3.41 -16.24
C ALA A 148 -12.25 2.96 -17.08
N LYS A 149 -11.06 3.53 -16.82
CA LYS A 149 -9.85 3.26 -17.60
C LYS A 149 -9.22 1.90 -17.30
N THR A 150 -9.28 1.47 -16.03
CA THR A 150 -8.63 0.25 -15.55
C THR A 150 -9.59 -0.90 -15.28
N ASN A 151 -10.90 -0.62 -15.30
CA ASN A 151 -11.96 -1.56 -14.90
C ASN A 151 -11.79 -2.08 -13.45
N THR A 152 -11.18 -1.28 -12.58
CA THR A 152 -10.94 -1.62 -11.17
C THR A 152 -12.03 -0.99 -10.31
N PRO A 153 -12.93 -1.78 -9.69
CA PRO A 153 -14.14 -1.25 -9.06
C PRO A 153 -13.92 -0.66 -7.66
N ILE A 154 -12.73 -0.84 -7.08
CA ILE A 154 -12.41 -0.37 -5.73
C ILE A 154 -11.15 0.50 -5.79
N ILE A 155 -11.30 1.77 -5.42
CA ILE A 155 -10.19 2.72 -5.35
C ILE A 155 -10.20 3.43 -4.01
N CYS A 156 -9.08 3.40 -3.30
CA CYS A 156 -8.88 4.16 -2.06
C CYS A 156 -7.81 5.23 -2.27
N VAL A 157 -8.10 6.45 -1.84
CA VAL A 157 -7.16 7.58 -1.92
C VAL A 157 -6.96 8.17 -0.54
N THR A 158 -5.72 8.12 -0.03
CA THR A 158 -5.33 8.79 1.21
C THR A 158 -4.90 10.23 0.93
N LYS A 159 -5.24 11.17 1.84
CA LYS A 159 -4.96 12.61 1.72
C LYS A 159 -4.17 13.13 2.92
N GLY A 160 -3.24 12.33 3.43
CA GLY A 160 -2.46 12.64 4.61
C GLY A 160 -3.35 12.99 5.82
N MET A 161 -3.13 14.14 6.43
CA MET A 161 -3.93 14.62 7.58
C MET A 161 -5.40 14.91 7.24
N HIS A 162 -5.76 14.94 5.98
CA HIS A 162 -7.12 15.21 5.49
C HIS A 162 -7.91 13.90 5.26
N GLY A 163 -7.44 12.79 5.80
CA GLY A 163 -8.13 11.51 5.80
C GLY A 163 -8.07 10.75 4.49
N ALA A 164 -9.18 10.16 4.06
CA ALA A 164 -9.22 9.33 2.87
C ALA A 164 -10.60 9.30 2.21
N VAL A 165 -10.62 8.86 0.96
CA VAL A 165 -11.82 8.57 0.17
C VAL A 165 -11.73 7.11 -0.28
N LEU A 166 -12.83 6.38 -0.12
CA LEU A 166 -12.99 5.03 -0.65
C LEU A 166 -14.16 5.04 -1.65
N TYR A 167 -13.86 4.71 -2.89
CA TYR A 167 -14.84 4.34 -3.90
C TYR A 167 -14.95 2.82 -3.96
N HIS A 168 -16.16 2.30 -3.84
CA HIS A 168 -16.41 0.87 -3.82
C HIS A 168 -17.66 0.54 -4.62
N HIS A 169 -17.51 -0.01 -5.83
CA HIS A 169 -18.60 -0.44 -6.72
C HIS A 169 -19.70 0.61 -6.98
N GLY A 170 -19.35 1.90 -7.03
CA GLY A 170 -20.29 3.00 -7.25
C GLY A 170 -20.60 3.80 -6.00
N ASP A 171 -20.38 3.25 -4.82
CA ASP A 171 -20.60 3.91 -3.54
C ASP A 171 -19.36 4.66 -3.06
N TRP A 172 -19.60 5.75 -2.33
CA TRP A 172 -18.55 6.66 -1.85
C TRP A 172 -18.56 6.73 -0.33
N PHE A 173 -17.36 6.61 0.25
CA PHE A 173 -17.13 6.73 1.67
C PHE A 173 -16.00 7.73 1.90
N TYR A 174 -16.19 8.61 2.90
CA TYR A 174 -15.27 9.70 3.19
C TYR A 174 -14.92 9.71 4.68
N ASN A 175 -13.66 10.03 4.95
CA ASN A 175 -13.21 10.37 6.29
C ASN A 175 -12.31 11.62 6.19
N SER A 176 -12.52 12.59 7.08
CA SER A 176 -11.80 13.88 7.05
C SER A 176 -10.44 13.83 7.76
N GLY A 177 -10.03 12.67 8.24
CA GLY A 177 -8.82 12.48 9.03
C GLY A 177 -9.03 12.76 10.52
N TYR A 178 -8.02 12.39 11.28
CA TYR A 178 -7.98 12.59 12.73
C TYR A 178 -6.85 13.54 13.08
N ARG A 179 -7.14 14.53 13.90
CA ARG A 179 -6.14 15.51 14.32
C ARG A 179 -5.20 14.90 15.37
N VAL A 180 -3.94 14.79 15.04
CA VAL A 180 -2.88 14.29 15.92
C VAL A 180 -1.62 15.17 15.84
N GLU A 181 -0.77 15.09 16.85
CA GLU A 181 0.58 15.61 16.78
C GLU A 181 1.47 14.59 16.06
N VAL A 182 1.93 14.95 14.86
CA VAL A 182 2.74 14.05 14.02
C VAL A 182 4.16 13.97 14.57
N LYS A 183 4.66 12.74 14.76
CA LYS A 183 6.04 12.44 15.16
C LYS A 183 6.83 11.77 14.05
N ASP A 184 6.23 10.77 13.39
CA ASP A 184 6.84 10.03 12.30
C ASP A 184 5.75 9.48 11.37
N THR A 185 5.82 9.79 10.07
CA THR A 185 4.82 9.34 9.10
C THR A 185 5.14 7.99 8.47
N VAL A 186 6.32 7.41 8.75
CA VAL A 186 6.71 6.10 8.20
C VAL A 186 5.78 5.00 8.74
N GLY A 187 5.27 4.16 7.85
CA GLY A 187 4.36 3.07 8.21
C GLY A 187 2.88 3.48 8.38
N ALA A 188 2.55 4.78 8.41
CA ALA A 188 1.16 5.22 8.54
C ALA A 188 0.29 4.75 7.37
N GLY A 189 0.79 4.84 6.13
CA GLY A 189 0.11 4.37 4.92
C GLY A 189 -0.05 2.85 4.89
N ASP A 190 0.99 2.11 5.30
CA ASP A 190 0.97 0.65 5.35
C ASP A 190 -0.04 0.15 6.41
N SER A 191 -0.07 0.78 7.58
CA SER A 191 -0.99 0.45 8.66
C SER A 191 -2.44 0.82 8.30
N PHE A 192 -2.64 1.95 7.63
CA PHE A 192 -3.93 2.31 7.04
C PHE A 192 -4.42 1.22 6.10
N LEU A 193 -3.59 0.82 5.12
CA LEU A 193 -3.97 -0.18 4.12
C LEU A 193 -4.25 -1.54 4.75
N ALA A 194 -3.43 -1.97 5.70
CA ALA A 194 -3.64 -3.23 6.41
C ALA A 194 -4.99 -3.24 7.14
N THR A 195 -5.34 -2.16 7.85
CA THR A 195 -6.61 -2.03 8.56
C THR A 195 -7.80 -1.99 7.59
N LEU A 196 -7.68 -1.26 6.48
CA LEU A 196 -8.72 -1.21 5.44
C LEU A 196 -8.99 -2.60 4.86
N VAL A 197 -7.94 -3.31 4.46
CA VAL A 197 -8.07 -4.66 3.87
C VAL A 197 -8.65 -5.65 4.88
N LEU A 198 -8.21 -5.62 6.14
CA LEU A 198 -8.77 -6.49 7.18
C LEU A 198 -10.27 -6.25 7.40
N GLY A 199 -10.69 -4.98 7.43
CA GLY A 199 -12.11 -4.65 7.57
C GLY A 199 -12.95 -5.11 6.38
N LEU A 200 -12.41 -4.99 5.14
CA LEU A 200 -13.07 -5.53 3.94
C LEU A 200 -13.21 -7.06 3.99
N LEU A 201 -12.19 -7.77 4.48
CA LEU A 201 -12.21 -9.24 4.61
C LEU A 201 -13.16 -9.74 5.71
N GLN A 202 -13.50 -8.90 6.67
CA GLN A 202 -14.41 -9.23 7.79
C GLN A 202 -15.85 -8.82 7.52
N ASP A 203 -16.16 -8.33 6.31
CA ASP A 203 -17.48 -7.81 5.93
C ASP A 203 -18.00 -6.71 6.88
N ASN A 204 -17.08 -5.93 7.45
CA ASN A 204 -17.43 -4.77 8.27
C ASN A 204 -18.08 -3.68 7.41
N SER A 205 -18.86 -2.79 8.04
CA SER A 205 -19.37 -1.60 7.35
C SER A 205 -18.22 -0.81 6.71
N LEU A 206 -18.34 -0.48 5.42
CA LEU A 206 -17.30 0.20 4.65
C LEU A 206 -16.92 1.56 5.25
N GLN A 207 -17.91 2.29 5.80
CA GLN A 207 -17.64 3.55 6.48
C GLN A 207 -16.86 3.33 7.79
N SER A 208 -17.23 2.34 8.59
CA SER A 208 -16.47 1.99 9.81
C SER A 208 -15.06 1.55 9.47
N THR A 209 -14.91 0.68 8.47
CA THR A 209 -13.61 0.22 7.98
C THR A 209 -12.69 1.38 7.55
N LEU A 210 -13.24 2.36 6.83
CA LEU A 210 -12.48 3.55 6.42
C LEU A 210 -12.11 4.43 7.64
N ASN A 211 -13.03 4.56 8.62
CA ASN A 211 -12.76 5.31 9.84
C ASN A 211 -11.63 4.66 10.65
N ASP A 212 -11.68 3.34 10.83
CA ASP A 212 -10.67 2.58 11.54
C ASP A 212 -9.31 2.66 10.84
N ALA A 213 -9.29 2.56 9.50
CA ALA A 213 -8.07 2.70 8.72
C ALA A 213 -7.44 4.10 8.87
N CYS A 214 -8.24 5.17 8.80
CA CYS A 214 -7.77 6.53 9.04
C CYS A 214 -7.29 6.71 10.49
N GLY A 215 -7.99 6.13 11.47
CA GLY A 215 -7.61 6.15 12.87
C GLY A 215 -6.28 5.45 13.12
N MET A 216 -6.07 4.27 12.53
CA MET A 216 -4.81 3.53 12.64
C MET A 216 -3.65 4.32 12.02
N GLY A 217 -3.83 4.87 10.82
CA GLY A 217 -2.80 5.72 10.19
C GLY A 217 -2.44 6.93 11.05
N ALA A 218 -3.42 7.58 11.68
CA ALA A 218 -3.19 8.72 12.57
C ALA A 218 -2.45 8.31 13.87
N LEU A 219 -2.81 7.18 14.48
CA LEU A 219 -2.14 6.65 15.67
C LEU A 219 -0.67 6.30 15.37
N VAL A 220 -0.40 5.65 14.23
CA VAL A 220 0.97 5.36 13.79
C VAL A 220 1.73 6.66 13.57
N ALA A 221 1.16 7.64 12.86
CA ALA A 221 1.80 8.92 12.61
C ALA A 221 2.12 9.72 13.89
N SER A 222 1.37 9.51 14.97
CA SER A 222 1.60 10.14 16.29
C SER A 222 2.58 9.37 17.18
N SER A 223 3.08 8.23 16.71
CA SER A 223 4.01 7.37 17.42
C SER A 223 5.44 7.49 16.89
N ASN A 224 6.42 6.94 17.60
CA ASN A 224 7.79 6.86 17.12
C ASN A 224 8.00 5.54 16.36
N GLY A 225 8.55 5.65 15.16
CA GLY A 225 8.88 4.51 14.29
C GLY A 225 7.67 3.90 13.57
N ALA A 226 7.96 3.10 12.56
CA ALA A 226 6.99 2.61 11.57
C ALA A 226 5.99 1.56 12.10
N ASN A 227 6.30 0.90 13.20
CA ASN A 227 5.54 -0.26 13.70
C ASN A 227 5.29 -0.17 15.21
N PRO A 228 4.60 0.86 15.73
CA PRO A 228 4.23 0.94 17.12
C PRO A 228 3.25 -0.19 17.48
N SER A 229 3.23 -0.58 18.75
CA SER A 229 2.23 -1.51 19.25
C SER A 229 0.95 -0.73 19.58
N ILE A 230 -0.09 -0.95 18.79
CA ILE A 230 -1.42 -0.33 18.97
C ILE A 230 -2.42 -1.46 19.11
N THR A 231 -3.23 -1.42 20.18
CA THR A 231 -4.26 -2.43 20.43
C THR A 231 -5.57 -2.08 19.70
N ILE A 232 -6.43 -3.08 19.53
CA ILE A 232 -7.77 -2.88 18.97
C ILE A 232 -8.60 -1.93 19.85
N GLU A 233 -8.46 -2.02 21.16
CA GLU A 233 -9.15 -1.18 22.14
C GLU A 233 -8.68 0.28 22.06
N GLU A 234 -7.39 0.51 21.87
CA GLU A 234 -6.83 1.85 21.66
C GLU A 234 -7.38 2.47 20.37
N LEU A 235 -7.40 1.71 19.26
CA LEU A 235 -7.98 2.15 18.00
C LEU A 235 -9.47 2.49 18.15
N ALA A 236 -10.26 1.57 18.72
CA ALA A 236 -11.70 1.78 18.91
C ALA A 236 -11.98 3.01 19.79
N THR A 237 -11.22 3.18 20.89
CA THR A 237 -11.33 4.36 21.75
C THR A 237 -10.96 5.64 21.02
N PHE A 238 -9.93 5.61 20.18
CA PHE A 238 -9.48 6.77 19.42
C PHE A 238 -10.51 7.20 18.38
N VAL A 239 -11.04 6.26 17.60
CA VAL A 239 -12.03 6.52 16.53
C VAL A 239 -13.37 6.99 17.09
N SER A 240 -13.78 6.50 18.28
CA SER A 240 -15.07 6.86 18.91
C SER A 240 -15.10 8.24 19.56
N ARG A 241 -13.99 8.98 19.62
CA ARG A 241 -13.90 10.31 20.27
C ARG A 241 -14.43 11.46 19.42
N ILE A 242 -14.99 11.17 18.24
CA ILE A 242 -15.48 12.19 17.30
C ILE A 242 -16.97 12.01 17.02
#